data_3a355b0f39316e9cc4691394358197d5
#
_entry.id   3a355b0f39316e9cc4691394358197d5
#
_cell.length_a   1.000
_cell.length_b   1.000
_cell.length_c   1.000
_cell.angle_alpha   90.00
_cell.angle_beta   90.00
_cell.angle_gamma   90.00
#
_symmetry.space_group_name_H-M   'P 1'
#
loop_
_entity.id
_entity.type
_entity.pdbx_description
1 polymer ?
#
loop_
_entity_poly.entity_id
_entity_poly.type
_entity_poly.pdbx_seq_one_letter_code
_entity_poly.pdbx_strand_id
1 'polypeptide(L)'
;MSILIVEDNPVNARLLALMLQAQGYQTVVARTGKEALATVSETPGIQLIITDYMMPEMDGLEFIVKVRTLPAWNPVPILIASAHADLDTIKRVQSLQCDGFLVKPIDKQQLIKRVEELIRSQPVVLCAQQLVMDRLGLGLAEYHELVQAFSAQLTATIPIVVLEAGDSDEPVSENLSRLLKDLAESASMLGAEKFFRLYSKDLAGGRPVRSQGQAVLKVLQELDGALLACVPSQPDAVPGTGVAVPPLF
;
A
#
# COMPACT_ATOMS: atom_id res chain seq x y z
N MET A 1 5.50 -3.00 5.12
CA MET A 1 4.79 -3.64 3.99
C MET A 1 5.12 -5.12 4.00
N SER A 2 4.09 -5.98 4.03
CA SER A 2 4.25 -7.43 4.07
C SER A 2 3.87 -8.06 2.74
N ILE A 3 4.68 -9.02 2.29
CA ILE A 3 4.47 -9.81 1.08
C ILE A 3 4.26 -11.27 1.51
N LEU A 4 3.15 -11.87 1.08
CA LEU A 4 2.91 -13.29 1.27
C LEU A 4 3.57 -14.06 0.14
N ILE A 5 4.39 -15.04 0.50
CA ILE A 5 5.03 -15.99 -0.42
C ILE A 5 4.37 -17.34 -0.21
N VAL A 6 3.77 -17.89 -1.27
CA VAL A 6 3.14 -19.23 -1.25
C VAL A 6 3.97 -20.15 -2.15
N GLU A 7 4.78 -21.00 -1.55
CA GLU A 7 5.75 -21.83 -2.25
C GLU A 7 6.03 -23.10 -1.44
N ASP A 8 5.81 -24.26 -2.00
CA ASP A 8 5.95 -25.55 -1.33
C ASP A 8 7.42 -25.96 -1.15
N ASN A 9 8.29 -25.53 -2.08
CA ASN A 9 9.72 -25.78 -1.98
C ASN A 9 10.39 -24.82 -0.98
N PRO A 10 10.93 -25.33 0.14
CA PRO A 10 11.49 -24.48 1.19
C PRO A 10 12.72 -23.68 0.75
N VAL A 11 13.45 -24.15 -0.25
CA VAL A 11 14.65 -23.45 -0.77
C VAL A 11 14.20 -22.25 -1.61
N ASN A 12 13.23 -22.45 -2.50
CA ASN A 12 12.67 -21.37 -3.32
C ASN A 12 11.99 -20.30 -2.45
N ALA A 13 11.16 -20.74 -1.50
CA ALA A 13 10.50 -19.82 -0.55
C ALA A 13 11.52 -18.96 0.21
N ARG A 14 12.61 -19.60 0.70
CA ARG A 14 13.68 -18.89 1.41
C ARG A 14 14.43 -17.92 0.51
N LEU A 15 14.73 -18.32 -0.73
CA LEU A 15 15.41 -17.47 -1.70
C LEU A 15 14.58 -16.22 -2.02
N LEU A 16 13.30 -16.39 -2.33
CA LEU A 16 12.36 -15.27 -2.56
C LEU A 16 12.30 -14.34 -1.35
N ALA A 17 12.16 -14.91 -0.14
CA ALA A 17 12.14 -14.13 1.09
C ALA A 17 13.42 -13.29 1.26
N LEU A 18 14.59 -13.87 1.03
CA LEU A 18 15.87 -13.16 1.14
C LEU A 18 16.01 -12.04 0.09
N MET A 19 15.57 -12.29 -1.16
CA MET A 19 15.60 -11.26 -2.21
C MET A 19 14.74 -10.05 -1.85
N LEU A 20 13.56 -10.30 -1.29
CA LEU A 20 12.60 -9.27 -0.90
C LEU A 20 13.03 -8.55 0.38
N GLN A 21 13.49 -9.28 1.40
CA GLN A 21 13.98 -8.72 2.67
C GLN A 21 15.19 -7.81 2.45
N ALA A 22 16.07 -8.13 1.50
CA ALA A 22 17.19 -7.28 1.12
C ALA A 22 16.75 -5.91 0.54
N GLN A 23 15.47 -5.77 0.14
CA GLN A 23 14.86 -4.52 -0.31
C GLN A 23 13.96 -3.88 0.77
N GLY A 24 14.03 -4.36 2.01
CA GLY A 24 13.25 -3.85 3.14
C GLY A 24 11.79 -4.31 3.18
N TYR A 25 11.39 -5.32 2.40
CA TYR A 25 10.06 -5.92 2.50
C TYR A 25 10.00 -6.92 3.65
N GLN A 26 8.92 -6.91 4.41
CA GLN A 26 8.59 -8.01 5.33
C GLN A 26 7.99 -9.15 4.51
N THR A 27 8.27 -10.39 4.90
CA THR A 27 7.76 -11.56 4.19
C THR A 27 7.11 -12.53 5.15
N VAL A 28 5.95 -13.04 4.76
CA VAL A 28 5.27 -14.16 5.40
C VAL A 28 5.31 -15.32 4.40
N VAL A 29 5.60 -16.52 4.86
CA VAL A 29 5.71 -17.69 3.98
C VAL A 29 4.64 -18.70 4.36
N ALA A 30 3.88 -19.16 3.36
CA ALA A 30 2.97 -20.29 3.44
C ALA A 30 3.46 -21.38 2.47
N ARG A 31 3.38 -22.64 2.87
CA ARG A 31 3.88 -23.77 2.09
C ARG A 31 2.81 -24.46 1.25
N THR A 32 1.55 -24.14 1.48
CA THR A 32 0.42 -24.67 0.73
C THR A 32 -0.62 -23.60 0.50
N GLY A 33 -1.47 -23.78 -0.51
CA GLY A 33 -2.58 -22.87 -0.73
C GLY A 33 -3.56 -22.80 0.44
N LYS A 34 -3.71 -23.89 1.22
CA LYS A 34 -4.55 -23.92 2.42
C LYS A 34 -3.95 -23.07 3.55
N GLU A 35 -2.65 -23.22 3.81
CA GLU A 35 -1.93 -22.40 4.78
C GLU A 35 -1.97 -20.92 4.39
N ALA A 36 -1.83 -20.63 3.10
CA ALA A 36 -1.94 -19.27 2.58
C ALA A 36 -3.34 -18.68 2.82
N LEU A 37 -4.43 -19.42 2.61
CA LEU A 37 -5.79 -18.98 2.90
C LEU A 37 -6.00 -18.68 4.40
N ALA A 38 -5.45 -19.50 5.29
CA ALA A 38 -5.48 -19.22 6.72
C ALA A 38 -4.67 -17.94 7.04
N THR A 39 -3.47 -17.84 6.47
CA THR A 39 -2.58 -16.67 6.67
C THR A 39 -3.26 -15.36 6.23
N VAL A 40 -3.94 -15.34 5.08
CA VAL A 40 -4.66 -14.13 4.62
C VAL A 40 -5.79 -13.74 5.57
N SER A 41 -6.40 -14.70 6.25
CA SER A 41 -7.46 -14.44 7.22
C SER A 41 -6.94 -13.90 8.56
N GLU A 42 -5.72 -14.24 8.92
CA GLU A 42 -5.13 -13.97 10.24
C GLU A 42 -4.11 -12.83 10.22
N THR A 43 -3.54 -12.50 9.05
CA THR A 43 -2.46 -11.52 8.93
C THR A 43 -2.92 -10.27 8.20
N PRO A 44 -3.32 -9.22 8.90
CA PRO A 44 -3.65 -7.94 8.25
C PRO A 44 -2.39 -7.29 7.68
N GLY A 45 -2.55 -6.50 6.61
CA GLY A 45 -1.48 -5.69 6.04
C GLY A 45 -0.58 -6.39 5.02
N ILE A 46 -0.96 -7.56 4.51
CA ILE A 46 -0.35 -8.14 3.30
C ILE A 46 -0.78 -7.30 2.11
N GLN A 47 0.18 -6.81 1.33
CA GLN A 47 -0.06 -5.88 0.22
C GLN A 47 0.35 -6.44 -1.14
N LEU A 48 0.90 -7.63 -1.18
CA LEU A 48 1.23 -8.38 -2.38
C LEU A 48 1.27 -9.87 -2.04
N ILE A 49 0.83 -10.71 -2.97
CA ILE A 49 0.96 -12.15 -2.89
C ILE A 49 1.85 -12.63 -4.04
N ILE A 50 2.83 -13.48 -3.75
CA ILE A 50 3.62 -14.21 -4.74
C ILE A 50 3.32 -15.69 -4.53
N THR A 51 2.73 -16.35 -5.52
CA THR A 51 2.37 -17.78 -5.41
C THR A 51 3.05 -18.61 -6.49
N ASP A 52 3.51 -19.81 -6.12
CA ASP A 52 3.87 -20.81 -7.11
C ASP A 52 2.60 -21.23 -7.88
N TYR A 53 2.79 -21.53 -9.16
CA TYR A 53 1.75 -22.09 -10.00
C TYR A 53 1.41 -23.54 -9.61
N MET A 54 2.42 -24.36 -9.38
CA MET A 54 2.29 -25.80 -9.11
C MET A 54 2.61 -26.10 -7.65
N MET A 55 1.57 -26.38 -6.87
CA MET A 55 1.70 -26.81 -5.48
C MET A 55 0.83 -28.04 -5.20
N PRO A 56 1.20 -28.89 -4.23
CA PRO A 56 0.36 -30.01 -3.84
C PRO A 56 -0.94 -29.55 -3.16
N GLU A 57 -1.98 -30.36 -3.22
CA GLU A 57 -3.31 -30.20 -2.62
C GLU A 57 -4.14 -29.02 -3.18
N MET A 58 -3.55 -27.86 -3.39
CA MET A 58 -4.18 -26.66 -3.94
C MET A 58 -3.15 -25.92 -4.76
N ASP A 59 -3.34 -25.89 -6.08
CA ASP A 59 -2.46 -25.18 -6.98
C ASP A 59 -2.63 -23.64 -6.88
N GLY A 60 -1.70 -22.90 -7.49
CA GLY A 60 -1.74 -21.44 -7.43
C GLY A 60 -2.97 -20.84 -8.07
N LEU A 61 -3.55 -21.45 -9.10
CA LEU A 61 -4.75 -20.95 -9.76
C LEU A 61 -5.99 -21.14 -8.86
N GLU A 62 -6.13 -22.31 -8.24
CA GLU A 62 -7.20 -22.58 -7.30
C GLU A 62 -7.12 -21.65 -6.08
N PHE A 63 -5.90 -21.42 -5.58
CA PHE A 63 -5.65 -20.46 -4.50
C PHE A 63 -6.12 -19.05 -4.89
N ILE A 64 -5.74 -18.56 -6.09
CA ILE A 64 -6.14 -17.23 -6.56
C ILE A 64 -7.68 -17.11 -6.65
N VAL A 65 -8.35 -18.08 -7.24
CA VAL A 65 -9.82 -18.10 -7.32
C VAL A 65 -10.44 -17.92 -5.94
N LYS A 66 -9.96 -18.68 -4.94
CA LYS A 66 -10.47 -18.58 -3.57
C LYS A 66 -10.16 -17.22 -2.91
N VAL A 67 -8.96 -16.68 -3.08
CA VAL A 67 -8.60 -15.37 -2.55
C VAL A 67 -9.45 -14.26 -3.18
N ARG A 68 -9.70 -14.33 -4.50
CA ARG A 68 -10.52 -13.32 -5.21
C ARG A 68 -11.99 -13.33 -4.79
N THR A 69 -12.49 -14.42 -4.16
CA THR A 69 -13.84 -14.42 -3.55
C THR A 69 -13.91 -13.67 -2.22
N LEU A 70 -12.77 -13.34 -1.60
CA LEU A 70 -12.69 -12.60 -0.34
C LEU A 70 -12.63 -11.08 -0.64
N PRO A 71 -13.67 -10.29 -0.29
CA PRO A 71 -13.74 -8.88 -0.69
C PRO A 71 -12.53 -8.04 -0.27
N ALA A 72 -12.00 -8.27 0.93
CA ALA A 72 -10.82 -7.56 1.44
C ALA A 72 -9.54 -7.84 0.65
N TRP A 73 -9.49 -8.95 -0.10
CA TRP A 73 -8.31 -9.42 -0.83
C TRP A 73 -8.42 -9.26 -2.33
N ASN A 74 -9.59 -8.90 -2.83
CA ASN A 74 -9.80 -8.67 -4.26
C ASN A 74 -8.84 -7.62 -4.85
N PRO A 75 -8.56 -6.48 -4.17
CA PRO A 75 -7.64 -5.49 -4.70
C PRO A 75 -6.16 -5.81 -4.49
N VAL A 76 -5.81 -6.83 -3.68
CA VAL A 76 -4.40 -7.16 -3.42
C VAL A 76 -3.76 -7.78 -4.66
N PRO A 77 -2.65 -7.24 -5.19
CA PRO A 77 -2.00 -7.76 -6.37
C PRO A 77 -1.41 -9.15 -6.12
N ILE A 78 -1.50 -9.99 -7.15
CA ILE A 78 -0.99 -11.36 -7.13
C ILE A 78 -0.02 -11.58 -8.29
N LEU A 79 1.20 -12.02 -7.96
CA LEU A 79 2.19 -12.52 -8.91
C LEU A 79 2.20 -14.05 -8.88
N ILE A 80 2.13 -14.67 -10.04
CA ILE A 80 2.38 -16.11 -10.19
C ILE A 80 3.83 -16.35 -10.60
N ALA A 81 4.46 -17.33 -9.97
CA ALA A 81 5.74 -17.88 -10.35
C ALA A 81 5.56 -19.28 -10.95
N SER A 82 6.13 -19.55 -12.14
CA SER A 82 5.99 -20.85 -12.79
C SER A 82 7.26 -21.25 -13.54
N ALA A 83 7.55 -22.54 -13.54
CA ALA A 83 8.59 -23.12 -14.41
C ALA A 83 8.14 -23.23 -15.87
N HIS A 84 6.84 -23.14 -16.14
CA HIS A 84 6.24 -23.27 -17.46
C HIS A 84 5.70 -21.92 -17.93
N ALA A 85 6.19 -21.43 -19.03
CA ALA A 85 5.79 -20.16 -19.65
C ALA A 85 5.13 -20.40 -21.02
N ASP A 86 4.34 -21.48 -21.14
CA ASP A 86 3.59 -21.71 -22.36
C ASP A 86 2.38 -20.76 -22.48
N LEU A 87 1.92 -20.57 -23.73
CA LEU A 87 0.85 -19.63 -24.03
C LEU A 87 -0.47 -19.98 -23.33
N ASP A 88 -0.72 -21.27 -23.07
CA ASP A 88 -1.96 -21.70 -22.44
C ASP A 88 -1.95 -21.41 -20.95
N THR A 89 -0.82 -21.59 -20.27
CA THR A 89 -0.61 -21.21 -18.88
C THR A 89 -0.77 -19.68 -18.71
N ILE A 90 -0.13 -18.90 -19.59
CA ILE A 90 -0.25 -17.42 -19.55
C ILE A 90 -1.70 -16.96 -19.73
N LYS A 91 -2.44 -17.52 -20.69
CA LYS A 91 -3.86 -17.18 -20.89
C LYS A 91 -4.74 -17.53 -19.69
N ARG A 92 -4.51 -18.69 -19.07
CA ARG A 92 -5.22 -19.11 -17.85
C ARG A 92 -4.97 -18.13 -16.71
N VAL A 93 -3.72 -17.77 -16.48
CA VAL A 93 -3.32 -16.80 -15.44
C VAL A 93 -3.98 -15.43 -15.69
N GLN A 94 -3.99 -14.95 -16.93
CA GLN A 94 -4.62 -13.67 -17.29
C GLN A 94 -6.14 -13.67 -17.06
N SER A 95 -6.82 -14.81 -17.28
CA SER A 95 -8.26 -14.92 -17.05
C SER A 95 -8.67 -14.88 -15.57
N LEU A 96 -7.74 -15.06 -14.64
CA LEU A 96 -7.98 -15.13 -13.19
C LEU A 96 -7.66 -13.86 -12.41
N GLN A 97 -7.60 -12.70 -13.09
CA GLN A 97 -7.26 -11.42 -12.45
C GLN A 97 -5.91 -11.48 -11.70
N CYS A 98 -4.93 -12.16 -12.30
CA CYS A 98 -3.57 -12.15 -11.84
C CYS A 98 -2.85 -10.91 -12.41
N ASP A 99 -2.10 -10.22 -11.56
CA ASP A 99 -1.49 -8.94 -11.90
C ASP A 99 -0.12 -9.09 -12.55
N GLY A 100 0.45 -10.31 -12.53
CA GLY A 100 1.71 -10.56 -13.19
C GLY A 100 2.17 -12.01 -13.11
N PHE A 101 3.18 -12.30 -13.94
CA PHE A 101 3.76 -13.61 -14.11
C PHE A 101 5.30 -13.53 -14.03
N LEU A 102 5.92 -14.48 -13.35
CA LEU A 102 7.35 -14.65 -13.25
C LEU A 102 7.75 -16.03 -13.72
N VAL A 103 8.77 -16.12 -14.57
CA VAL A 103 9.30 -17.40 -15.04
C VAL A 103 10.43 -17.86 -14.12
N LYS A 104 10.36 -19.10 -13.66
CA LYS A 104 11.46 -19.73 -12.90
C LYS A 104 12.57 -20.20 -13.86
N PRO A 105 13.86 -20.03 -13.55
CA PRO A 105 14.40 -19.48 -12.31
C PRO A 105 14.18 -17.96 -12.20
N ILE A 106 13.72 -17.50 -11.02
CA ILE A 106 13.39 -16.09 -10.82
C ILE A 106 14.65 -15.25 -10.69
N ASP A 107 14.81 -14.31 -11.61
CA ASP A 107 15.87 -13.29 -11.53
C ASP A 107 15.50 -12.22 -10.50
N LYS A 108 16.49 -11.85 -9.66
CA LYS A 108 16.28 -10.87 -8.59
C LYS A 108 15.82 -9.50 -9.11
N GLN A 109 16.43 -9.00 -10.18
CA GLN A 109 16.12 -7.67 -10.73
C GLN A 109 14.71 -7.67 -11.30
N GLN A 110 14.34 -8.74 -12.02
CA GLN A 110 13.01 -8.92 -12.58
C GLN A 110 11.93 -9.01 -11.48
N LEU A 111 12.20 -9.79 -10.41
CA LEU A 111 11.30 -9.88 -9.25
C LEU A 111 11.06 -8.50 -8.63
N ILE A 112 12.13 -7.79 -8.29
CA ILE A 112 12.04 -6.49 -7.61
C ILE A 112 11.33 -5.47 -8.50
N LYS A 113 11.67 -5.41 -9.79
CA LYS A 113 10.99 -4.52 -10.74
C LYS A 113 9.48 -4.77 -10.78
N ARG A 114 9.05 -6.03 -10.89
CA ARG A 114 7.63 -6.37 -10.93
C ARG A 114 6.90 -6.07 -9.62
N VAL A 115 7.51 -6.37 -8.50
CA VAL A 115 6.98 -6.03 -7.17
C VAL A 115 6.79 -4.53 -7.04
N GLU A 116 7.77 -3.72 -7.44
CA GLU A 116 7.68 -2.26 -7.39
C GLU A 116 6.61 -1.70 -8.32
N GLU A 117 6.52 -2.19 -9.56
CA GLU A 117 5.48 -1.78 -10.52
C GLU A 117 4.07 -2.00 -9.93
N LEU A 118 3.83 -3.18 -9.37
CA LEU A 118 2.54 -3.52 -8.79
C LEU A 118 2.21 -2.70 -7.54
N ILE A 119 3.18 -2.47 -6.68
CA ILE A 119 2.99 -1.63 -5.50
C ILE A 119 2.71 -0.17 -5.89
N ARG A 120 3.42 0.34 -6.90
CA ARG A 120 3.22 1.72 -7.40
C ARG A 120 1.84 1.89 -8.05
N SER A 121 1.31 0.87 -8.69
CA SER A 121 0.00 0.90 -9.34
C SER A 121 -1.19 0.83 -8.36
N GLN A 122 -0.96 0.33 -7.14
CA GLN A 122 -2.02 0.29 -6.13
C GLN A 122 -2.38 1.69 -5.62
N PRO A 123 -3.66 1.96 -5.32
CA PRO A 123 -4.04 3.19 -4.64
C PRO A 123 -3.33 3.27 -3.28
N VAL A 124 -3.15 4.49 -2.79
CA VAL A 124 -2.69 4.68 -1.41
C VAL A 124 -3.80 4.21 -0.48
N VAL A 125 -3.50 3.18 0.29
CA VAL A 125 -4.41 2.68 1.32
C VAL A 125 -3.84 3.06 2.69
N LEU A 126 -4.65 3.71 3.50
CA LEU A 126 -4.34 3.92 4.92
C LEU A 126 -4.60 2.61 5.68
N CYS A 127 -3.84 2.37 6.75
CA CYS A 127 -4.18 1.30 7.66
C CYS A 127 -5.61 1.47 8.18
N ALA A 128 -6.27 0.35 8.46
CA ALA A 128 -7.56 0.40 9.13
C ALA A 128 -7.45 1.23 10.42
N GLN A 129 -8.38 2.15 10.62
CA GLN A 129 -8.43 3.08 11.76
C GLN A 129 -8.10 2.39 13.09
N GLN A 130 -8.74 1.24 13.36
CA GLN A 130 -8.53 0.49 14.59
C GLN A 130 -7.07 0.05 14.78
N LEU A 131 -6.39 -0.40 13.72
CA LEU A 131 -4.98 -0.81 13.79
C LEU A 131 -4.04 0.37 14.11
N VAL A 132 -4.36 1.57 13.61
CA VAL A 132 -3.56 2.78 13.92
C VAL A 132 -3.81 3.18 15.37
N MET A 133 -5.06 3.18 15.82
CA MET A 133 -5.45 3.49 17.20
C MET A 133 -4.77 2.53 18.19
N ASP A 134 -4.85 1.24 17.94
CA ASP A 134 -4.23 0.21 18.82
C ASP A 134 -2.71 0.36 18.86
N ARG A 135 -2.07 0.61 17.72
CA ARG A 135 -0.61 0.77 17.63
C ARG A 135 -0.11 2.01 18.35
N LEU A 136 -0.85 3.12 18.28
CA LEU A 136 -0.46 4.40 18.85
C LEU A 136 -1.05 4.64 20.25
N GLY A 137 -1.95 3.76 20.71
CA GLY A 137 -2.66 3.93 21.99
C GLY A 137 -3.63 5.10 21.99
N LEU A 138 -4.25 5.42 20.83
CA LEU A 138 -5.12 6.58 20.66
C LEU A 138 -6.60 6.23 20.81
N GLY A 139 -7.37 7.15 21.36
CA GLY A 139 -8.82 7.15 21.25
C GLY A 139 -9.31 7.68 19.89
N LEU A 140 -10.61 7.54 19.63
CA LEU A 140 -11.21 7.94 18.35
C LEU A 140 -11.05 9.45 18.08
N ALA A 141 -11.21 10.29 19.10
CA ALA A 141 -11.06 11.75 18.97
C ALA A 141 -9.63 12.14 18.60
N GLU A 142 -8.65 11.55 19.28
CA GLU A 142 -7.23 11.78 19.04
C GLU A 142 -6.81 11.29 17.66
N TYR A 143 -7.35 10.16 17.20
CA TYR A 143 -7.14 9.68 15.83
C TYR A 143 -7.68 10.69 14.80
N HIS A 144 -8.87 11.23 15.00
CA HIS A 144 -9.44 12.24 14.08
C HIS A 144 -8.61 13.53 14.07
N GLU A 145 -8.13 13.99 15.21
CA GLU A 145 -7.23 15.15 15.30
C GLU A 145 -5.93 14.90 14.52
N LEU A 146 -5.35 13.70 14.65
CA LEU A 146 -4.15 13.30 13.92
C LEU A 146 -4.38 13.31 12.40
N VAL A 147 -5.50 12.73 11.93
CA VAL A 147 -5.88 12.71 10.52
C VAL A 147 -6.10 14.13 9.98
N GLN A 148 -6.76 15.00 10.73
CA GLN A 148 -6.99 16.39 10.35
C GLN A 148 -5.67 17.18 10.26
N ALA A 149 -4.79 17.02 11.24
CA ALA A 149 -3.47 17.66 11.23
C ALA A 149 -2.65 17.22 10.02
N PHE A 150 -2.67 15.94 9.69
CA PHE A 150 -1.96 15.41 8.52
C PHE A 150 -2.57 15.91 7.19
N SER A 151 -3.90 15.97 7.08
CA SER A 151 -4.58 16.54 5.90
C SER A 151 -4.25 18.03 5.72
N ALA A 152 -4.19 18.80 6.79
CA ALA A 152 -3.76 20.19 6.73
C ALA A 152 -2.31 20.35 6.25
N GLN A 153 -1.41 19.47 6.72
CA GLN A 153 -0.01 19.45 6.28
C GLN A 153 0.11 19.08 4.79
N LEU A 154 -0.67 18.11 4.30
CA LEU A 154 -0.74 17.75 2.88
C LEU A 154 -1.22 18.93 2.04
N THR A 155 -2.33 19.54 2.43
CA THR A 155 -2.94 20.68 1.72
C THR A 155 -1.97 21.86 1.61
N ALA A 156 -1.15 22.09 2.64
CA ALA A 156 -0.13 23.13 2.62
C ALA A 156 1.09 22.77 1.74
N THR A 157 1.42 21.48 1.61
CA THR A 157 2.62 21.05 0.89
C THR A 157 2.38 20.85 -0.61
N ILE A 158 1.19 20.38 -1.02
CA ILE A 158 0.86 20.13 -2.43
C ILE A 158 1.15 21.32 -3.36
N PRO A 159 0.75 22.57 -3.05
CA PRO A 159 1.06 23.72 -3.91
C PRO A 159 2.55 23.97 -4.09
N ILE A 160 3.35 23.71 -3.05
CA ILE A 160 4.81 23.90 -3.08
C ILE A 160 5.45 22.85 -4.01
N VAL A 161 4.98 21.60 -3.95
CA VAL A 161 5.41 20.54 -4.88
C VAL A 161 5.07 20.92 -6.33
N VAL A 162 3.87 21.44 -6.59
CA VAL A 162 3.44 21.87 -7.93
C VAL A 162 4.35 22.98 -8.47
N LEU A 163 4.72 23.94 -7.62
CA LEU A 163 5.58 25.06 -8.01
C LEU A 163 7.02 24.63 -8.33
N GLU A 164 7.54 23.65 -7.61
CA GLU A 164 8.92 23.19 -7.76
C GLU A 164 9.08 22.00 -8.71
N ALA A 165 7.99 21.32 -9.08
CA ALA A 165 8.03 20.23 -10.06
C ALA A 165 8.48 20.75 -11.43
N GLY A 166 9.34 19.98 -12.11
CA GLY A 166 9.87 20.34 -13.44
C GLY A 166 10.62 19.15 -14.04
N ASP A 167 11.14 19.35 -15.26
CA ASP A 167 11.83 18.30 -15.99
C ASP A 167 13.34 18.23 -15.72
N SER A 168 13.84 19.05 -14.79
CA SER A 168 15.27 19.11 -14.45
C SER A 168 15.63 18.18 -13.28
N ASP A 169 16.88 17.71 -13.29
CA ASP A 169 17.45 16.95 -12.17
C ASP A 169 18.07 17.87 -11.11
N GLU A 170 17.70 19.15 -11.10
CA GLU A 170 18.07 20.05 -10.02
C GLU A 170 17.37 19.66 -8.71
N PRO A 171 18.07 19.77 -7.58
CA PRO A 171 17.45 19.49 -6.29
C PRO A 171 16.34 20.51 -5.98
N VAL A 172 15.27 20.05 -5.35
CA VAL A 172 14.22 20.93 -4.81
C VAL A 172 14.77 21.79 -3.67
N SER A 173 14.03 22.82 -3.28
CA SER A 173 14.40 23.68 -2.16
C SER A 173 14.58 22.92 -0.84
N GLU A 174 15.38 23.46 0.08
CA GLU A 174 15.53 22.87 1.42
C GLU A 174 14.22 22.81 2.18
N ASN A 175 13.37 23.81 1.97
CA ASN A 175 12.06 23.87 2.59
C ASN A 175 11.16 22.71 2.11
N LEU A 176 11.08 22.50 0.81
CA LEU A 176 10.27 21.38 0.27
C LEU A 176 10.84 20.03 0.69
N SER A 177 12.16 19.86 0.67
CA SER A 177 12.81 18.62 1.12
C SER A 177 12.45 18.28 2.58
N ARG A 178 12.46 19.29 3.46
CA ARG A 178 12.05 19.12 4.86
C ARG A 178 10.57 18.76 4.99
N LEU A 179 9.69 19.48 4.28
CA LEU A 179 8.24 19.22 4.31
C LEU A 179 7.90 17.80 3.84
N LEU A 180 8.55 17.32 2.78
CA LEU A 180 8.35 15.94 2.28
C LEU A 180 8.84 14.90 3.29
N LYS A 181 9.92 15.18 4.01
CA LYS A 181 10.40 14.31 5.09
C LYS A 181 9.39 14.23 6.24
N ASP A 182 8.92 15.37 6.72
CA ASP A 182 7.96 15.45 7.82
C ASP A 182 6.64 14.76 7.43
N LEU A 183 6.19 14.93 6.17
CA LEU A 183 5.03 14.21 5.63
C LEU A 183 5.25 12.70 5.57
N ALA A 184 6.44 12.24 5.18
CA ALA A 184 6.74 10.82 5.12
C ALA A 184 6.71 10.18 6.51
N GLU A 185 7.24 10.85 7.53
CA GLU A 185 7.18 10.39 8.91
C GLU A 185 5.73 10.32 9.41
N SER A 186 4.92 11.35 9.17
CA SER A 186 3.50 11.39 9.53
C SER A 186 2.69 10.31 8.78
N ALA A 187 2.96 10.12 7.48
CA ALA A 187 2.34 9.08 6.66
C ALA A 187 2.62 7.67 7.20
N SER A 188 3.84 7.43 7.70
CA SER A 188 4.21 6.16 8.33
C SER A 188 3.38 5.90 9.60
N MET A 189 3.10 6.93 10.39
CA MET A 189 2.27 6.81 11.59
C MET A 189 0.82 6.42 11.26
N LEU A 190 0.27 6.94 10.16
CA LEU A 190 -1.08 6.61 9.67
C LEU A 190 -1.11 5.33 8.84
N GLY A 191 0.03 4.66 8.65
CA GLY A 191 0.13 3.46 7.84
C GLY A 191 0.04 3.69 6.34
N ALA A 192 0.24 4.91 5.87
CA ALA A 192 0.37 5.26 4.46
C ALA A 192 1.77 4.88 3.94
N GLU A 193 2.10 3.60 3.99
CA GLU A 193 3.45 3.10 3.70
C GLU A 193 3.92 3.37 2.27
N LYS A 194 3.01 3.54 1.31
CA LYS A 194 3.36 3.82 -0.09
C LYS A 194 4.15 5.12 -0.21
N PHE A 195 3.69 6.20 0.45
CA PHE A 195 4.39 7.49 0.43
C PHE A 195 5.71 7.44 1.20
N PHE A 196 5.72 6.81 2.37
CA PHE A 196 6.95 6.63 3.14
C PHE A 196 8.03 5.88 2.36
N ARG A 197 7.65 4.85 1.59
CA ARG A 197 8.59 4.11 0.74
C ARG A 197 9.08 4.91 -0.45
N LEU A 198 8.18 5.62 -1.14
CA LEU A 198 8.58 6.54 -2.20
C LEU A 198 9.64 7.50 -1.67
N TYR A 199 9.38 8.11 -0.51
CA TYR A 199 10.31 9.03 0.11
C TYR A 199 11.63 8.33 0.48
N SER A 200 11.59 7.23 1.21
CA SER A 200 12.79 6.58 1.72
C SER A 200 13.65 5.93 0.64
N LYS A 201 13.08 5.48 -0.47
CA LYS A 201 13.80 4.79 -1.52
C LYS A 201 14.25 5.70 -2.66
N ASP A 202 13.34 6.54 -3.14
CA ASP A 202 13.57 7.37 -4.33
C ASP A 202 14.08 8.77 -3.96
N LEU A 203 13.82 9.25 -2.74
CA LEU A 203 14.13 10.60 -2.30
C LEU A 203 15.17 10.69 -1.18
N ALA A 204 15.42 9.61 -0.42
CA ALA A 204 16.33 9.64 0.74
C ALA A 204 17.82 9.55 0.38
N GLY A 205 18.17 9.24 -0.87
CA GLY A 205 19.56 9.18 -1.36
C GLY A 205 20.22 10.55 -1.54
N GLY A 206 19.49 11.64 -1.33
CA GLY A 206 19.89 13.03 -1.50
C GLY A 206 18.70 13.95 -1.32
N ARG A 207 18.81 15.21 -1.77
CA ARG A 207 17.63 16.05 -1.91
C ARG A 207 16.78 15.54 -3.08
N PRO A 208 15.44 15.48 -2.94
CA PRO A 208 14.55 15.21 -4.06
C PRO A 208 14.85 16.14 -5.22
N VAL A 209 14.78 15.63 -6.44
CA VAL A 209 14.98 16.44 -7.65
C VAL A 209 13.63 16.81 -8.28
N ARG A 210 13.62 17.90 -9.04
CA ARG A 210 12.38 18.45 -9.63
C ARG A 210 11.69 17.49 -10.58
N SER A 211 12.44 16.65 -11.30
CA SER A 211 11.91 15.61 -12.18
C SER A 211 11.07 14.53 -11.45
N GLN A 212 11.25 14.37 -10.13
CA GLN A 212 10.44 13.48 -9.29
C GLN A 212 9.12 14.11 -8.82
N GLY A 213 8.94 15.42 -9.00
CA GLY A 213 7.80 16.19 -8.48
C GLY A 213 6.44 15.65 -8.93
N GLN A 214 6.29 15.22 -10.19
CA GLN A 214 5.04 14.67 -10.70
C GLN A 214 4.67 13.34 -10.01
N ALA A 215 5.64 12.47 -9.76
CA ALA A 215 5.41 11.21 -9.04
C ALA A 215 5.03 11.45 -7.58
N VAL A 216 5.69 12.40 -6.92
CA VAL A 216 5.37 12.84 -5.55
C VAL A 216 3.96 13.42 -5.50
N LEU A 217 3.63 14.35 -6.41
CA LEU A 217 2.33 15.00 -6.48
C LEU A 217 1.19 13.99 -6.60
N LYS A 218 1.32 13.01 -7.48
CA LYS A 218 0.34 11.95 -7.65
C LYS A 218 0.07 11.20 -6.34
N VAL A 219 1.11 10.81 -5.63
CA VAL A 219 0.97 10.07 -4.37
C VAL A 219 0.38 10.95 -3.26
N LEU A 220 0.73 12.24 -3.20
CA LEU A 220 0.13 13.18 -2.23
C LEU A 220 -1.37 13.38 -2.49
N GLN A 221 -1.79 13.47 -3.75
CA GLN A 221 -3.20 13.59 -4.13
C GLN A 221 -3.99 12.30 -3.79
N GLU A 222 -3.40 11.12 -4.02
CA GLU A 222 -4.00 9.86 -3.62
C GLU A 222 -4.15 9.76 -2.08
N LEU A 223 -3.17 10.25 -1.32
CA LEU A 223 -3.20 10.32 0.14
C LEU A 223 -4.33 11.24 0.62
N ASP A 224 -4.44 12.42 0.05
CA ASP A 224 -5.48 13.39 0.42
C ASP A 224 -6.88 12.80 0.20
N GLY A 225 -7.11 12.16 -0.95
CA GLY A 225 -8.35 11.45 -1.23
C GLY A 225 -8.65 10.32 -0.23
N ALA A 226 -7.63 9.54 0.17
CA ALA A 226 -7.79 8.47 1.15
C ALA A 226 -8.10 9.00 2.56
N LEU A 227 -7.51 10.14 2.96
CA LEU A 227 -7.77 10.79 4.25
C LEU A 227 -9.18 11.35 4.33
N LEU A 228 -9.66 11.99 3.25
CA LEU A 228 -11.03 12.50 3.17
C LEU A 228 -12.07 11.40 3.38
N ALA A 229 -11.79 10.18 2.91
CA ALA A 229 -12.65 9.03 3.14
C ALA A 229 -12.64 8.52 4.59
N CYS A 230 -11.63 8.88 5.40
CA CYS A 230 -11.51 8.47 6.81
C CYS A 230 -12.16 9.44 7.80
N VAL A 231 -12.44 10.68 7.37
CA VAL A 231 -13.11 11.67 8.21
C VAL A 231 -14.61 11.53 7.98
N PRO A 232 -15.41 11.17 8.99
CA PRO A 232 -16.86 11.17 8.82
C PRO A 232 -17.31 12.58 8.48
N SER A 233 -18.11 12.74 7.43
CA SER A 233 -18.80 13.98 7.13
C SER A 233 -19.50 14.44 8.42
N GLN A 234 -19.25 15.67 8.85
CA GLN A 234 -19.97 16.19 10.02
C GLN A 234 -21.46 15.95 9.77
N PRO A 235 -22.21 15.37 10.73
CA PRO A 235 -23.63 15.33 10.59
C PRO A 235 -24.10 16.79 10.47
N ASP A 236 -24.84 17.10 9.42
CA ASP A 236 -25.43 18.38 9.17
C ASP A 236 -25.97 18.94 10.50
N ALA A 237 -25.52 20.12 10.85
CA ALA A 237 -26.00 20.83 12.04
C ALA A 237 -27.53 20.83 11.97
N VAL A 238 -28.15 20.11 12.86
CA VAL A 238 -29.63 20.10 13.03
C VAL A 238 -30.06 21.56 13.15
N PRO A 239 -30.86 22.08 12.21
CA PRO A 239 -31.37 23.48 12.36
C PRO A 239 -32.13 23.55 13.66
N GLY A 240 -31.68 24.47 14.52
CA GLY A 240 -32.12 24.63 15.87
C GLY A 240 -33.64 24.58 16.00
N THR A 241 -34.13 23.65 16.79
CA THR A 241 -35.44 23.74 17.41
C THR A 241 -35.39 24.89 18.41
N GLY A 242 -35.87 26.05 17.95
CA GLY A 242 -36.12 27.18 18.81
C GLY A 242 -37.12 26.78 19.91
N VAL A 243 -36.60 26.53 21.10
CA VAL A 243 -37.46 26.44 22.29
C VAL A 243 -37.84 27.87 22.63
N ALA A 244 -39.06 28.22 22.29
CA ALA A 244 -39.69 29.45 22.75
C ALA A 244 -39.84 29.39 24.28
N VAL A 245 -39.15 30.29 24.98
CA VAL A 245 -39.32 30.51 26.41
C VAL A 245 -40.63 31.29 26.57
N PRO A 246 -41.64 30.78 27.33
CA PRO A 246 -42.85 31.58 27.63
C PRO A 246 -42.53 32.69 28.62
N PRO A 247 -43.20 33.86 28.56
CA PRO A 247 -42.98 34.96 29.50
C PRO A 247 -43.51 34.60 30.86
N LEU A 248 -42.71 34.86 31.88
CA LEU A 248 -43.14 34.87 33.28
C LEU A 248 -44.04 36.10 33.54
N PHE A 249 -45.25 35.83 33.96
CA PHE A 249 -46.06 36.74 34.79
C PHE A 249 -45.97 36.29 36.24
#